data_a683158fc5cda8e856ba22d006c1d89b
#
_entry.id   a683158fc5cda8e856ba22d006c1d89b
#
_cell.length_a   1.000
_cell.length_b   1.000
_cell.length_c   1.000
_cell.angle_alpha   90.00
_cell.angle_beta   90.00
_cell.angle_gamma   90.00
#
_symmetry.space_group_name_H-M   'P 1'
#
loop_
_entity.id
_entity.type
_entity.pdbx_description
1 polymer ?
#
loop_
_entity_poly.entity_id
_entity_poly.type
_entity_poly.pdbx_seq_one_letter_code
_entity_poly.pdbx_strand_id
1 'polypeptide(L)'
;MTRAVRSESATRRTTGVLLAALLGAQPLTPLMAGPNEQAVRMHNRLAGVPPSATVLSQMATLISQGNPQGAAQVAMQNSGFYNVTLRNFIAPATNRAQSPFVPLNDYTATVIGMIRDNVPFNTVLSADILYVGNVSGAPAYSPSNNNHYQYLDDKGIDLKTALVQTTQSSLTGVPSAATAGVITTEAAAQAFFIAGTNRAMFRFTMINHLCNDLPQVMDITRPPDRIRQDVSRSPGGDSRVFLNNCIGCHAAMDPMVQAFAYYNYDPTAQQLVYTPGQTQAKYHINTGNFPYGFITPDDSWENRWRSGPNELLGWSSSLPGKGNGAKSLGQELANSQAFANCQVQKVFQAVCLRPPSNAADRSAAAQITADFKSGGYSMKQVFAETAAYCMGN
;
A
#
# COMPACT_ATOMS: atom_id res chain seq x y z
N MET A 1 39.01 28.14 -75.08
CA MET A 1 40.26 27.41 -75.47
C MET A 1 40.13 26.03 -74.77
N THR A 2 39.77 25.05 -75.57
CA THR A 2 40.53 23.83 -75.93
C THR A 2 40.78 22.90 -74.73
N ARG A 3 40.48 21.66 -74.69
CA ARG A 3 40.39 20.61 -75.72
C ARG A 3 39.67 19.38 -75.13
N ALA A 4 38.82 18.73 -75.88
CA ALA A 4 38.32 17.40 -75.68
C ALA A 4 39.41 16.34 -75.90
N VAL A 5 39.38 15.25 -75.18
CA VAL A 5 39.94 13.97 -75.62
C VAL A 5 38.92 12.85 -75.33
N ARG A 6 38.45 12.26 -76.41
CA ARG A 6 37.79 10.97 -76.47
C ARG A 6 38.79 9.84 -76.26
N SER A 7 38.38 8.77 -75.59
CA SER A 7 38.88 7.44 -75.96
C SER A 7 37.81 6.39 -75.67
N GLU A 8 37.67 5.55 -76.64
CA GLU A 8 36.64 4.50 -76.81
C GLU A 8 36.97 3.23 -76.02
N SER A 9 35.89 2.55 -75.80
CA SER A 9 35.65 1.09 -75.96
C SER A 9 36.22 0.12 -74.90
N ALA A 10 35.35 -0.67 -74.34
CA ALA A 10 35.24 -2.12 -74.66
C ALA A 10 34.10 -2.74 -73.83
N THR A 11 33.10 -3.13 -74.58
CA THR A 11 32.00 -3.98 -74.09
C THR A 11 32.51 -5.38 -73.75
N ARG A 12 32.49 -5.80 -72.52
CA ARG A 12 32.49 -7.21 -72.12
C ARG A 12 31.17 -7.55 -71.45
N ARG A 13 30.35 -8.27 -72.16
CA ARG A 13 29.16 -8.96 -71.59
C ARG A 13 29.66 -10.15 -70.74
N THR A 14 29.47 -10.05 -69.44
CA THR A 14 29.51 -11.20 -68.56
C THR A 14 28.07 -11.47 -68.07
N THR A 15 27.59 -12.57 -68.53
CA THR A 15 26.32 -13.16 -68.08
C THR A 15 26.47 -13.65 -66.65
N GLY A 16 26.07 -12.82 -65.68
CA GLY A 16 26.00 -13.18 -64.27
C GLY A 16 24.64 -13.83 -64.00
N VAL A 17 24.66 -15.10 -63.68
CA VAL A 17 23.50 -15.88 -63.18
C VAL A 17 23.15 -15.33 -61.80
N LEU A 18 22.04 -14.61 -61.66
CA LEU A 18 21.44 -14.23 -60.38
C LEU A 18 20.81 -15.47 -59.75
N LEU A 19 21.50 -16.09 -58.83
CA LEU A 19 20.91 -17.04 -57.87
C LEU A 19 20.18 -16.23 -56.81
N ALA A 20 18.87 -16.03 -56.98
CA ALA A 20 18.02 -15.46 -55.96
C ALA A 20 17.86 -16.47 -54.84
N ALA A 21 18.61 -16.32 -53.75
CA ALA A 21 18.37 -17.04 -52.53
C ALA A 21 17.07 -16.49 -51.91
N LEU A 22 15.99 -17.20 -52.06
CA LEU A 22 14.76 -17.04 -51.28
C LEU A 22 15.07 -17.47 -49.86
N LEU A 23 15.62 -16.53 -49.08
CA LEU A 23 15.55 -16.59 -47.61
C LEU A 23 14.11 -16.34 -47.24
N GLY A 24 13.33 -17.40 -47.04
CA GLY A 24 12.01 -17.34 -46.46
C GLY A 24 12.10 -16.63 -45.10
N ALA A 25 11.56 -15.42 -45.04
CA ALA A 25 11.28 -14.77 -43.77
C ALA A 25 10.24 -15.61 -43.04
N GLN A 26 10.71 -16.54 -42.22
CA GLN A 26 9.83 -17.21 -41.24
C GLN A 26 9.31 -16.11 -40.32
N PRO A 27 8.00 -15.98 -40.12
CA PRO A 27 7.48 -15.10 -39.08
C PRO A 27 8.13 -15.53 -37.78
N LEU A 28 8.89 -14.64 -37.15
CA LEU A 28 9.36 -14.82 -35.77
C LEU A 28 8.09 -14.88 -34.92
N THR A 29 7.56 -16.09 -34.71
CA THR A 29 6.58 -16.31 -33.65
C THR A 29 7.26 -15.88 -32.35
N PRO A 30 6.64 -14.96 -31.57
CA PRO A 30 7.21 -14.62 -30.28
C PRO A 30 7.43 -15.92 -29.52
N LEU A 31 8.67 -16.15 -29.07
CA LEU A 31 9.01 -17.31 -28.26
C LEU A 31 8.23 -17.17 -26.96
N MET A 32 7.12 -17.92 -26.84
CA MET A 32 6.32 -17.96 -25.62
C MET A 32 7.16 -18.61 -24.52
N ALA A 33 7.19 -17.99 -23.34
CA ALA A 33 7.88 -18.57 -22.19
C ALA A 33 7.21 -19.90 -21.83
N GLY A 34 7.98 -20.99 -21.78
CA GLY A 34 7.47 -22.29 -21.37
C GLY A 34 7.10 -22.31 -19.87
N PRO A 35 6.41 -23.38 -19.42
CA PRO A 35 5.99 -23.50 -18.02
C PRO A 35 7.13 -23.41 -17.01
N ASN A 36 8.33 -23.84 -17.36
CA ASN A 36 9.51 -23.74 -16.48
C ASN A 36 9.96 -22.29 -16.32
N GLU A 37 10.06 -21.53 -17.41
CA GLU A 37 10.46 -20.12 -17.41
C GLU A 37 9.40 -19.26 -16.69
N GLN A 38 8.12 -19.57 -16.89
CA GLN A 38 7.00 -18.96 -16.19
C GLN A 38 7.07 -19.23 -14.68
N ALA A 39 7.34 -20.48 -14.28
CA ALA A 39 7.49 -20.87 -12.89
C ALA A 39 8.70 -20.18 -12.21
N VAL A 40 9.86 -20.13 -12.88
CA VAL A 40 11.04 -19.42 -12.37
C VAL A 40 10.74 -17.93 -12.18
N ARG A 41 10.13 -17.29 -13.17
CA ARG A 41 9.76 -15.88 -13.10
C ARG A 41 8.79 -15.60 -11.95
N MET A 42 7.75 -16.41 -11.84
CA MET A 42 6.74 -16.30 -10.77
C MET A 42 7.37 -16.46 -9.39
N HIS A 43 8.20 -17.49 -9.19
CA HIS A 43 8.85 -17.75 -7.91
C HIS A 43 9.81 -16.61 -7.51
N ASN A 44 10.64 -16.16 -8.45
CA ASN A 44 11.57 -15.05 -8.21
C ASN A 44 10.84 -13.76 -7.78
N ARG A 45 9.66 -13.49 -8.36
CA ARG A 45 8.88 -12.29 -8.03
C ARG A 45 8.13 -12.40 -6.72
N LEU A 46 7.67 -13.61 -6.36
CA LEU A 46 6.93 -13.85 -5.11
C LEU A 46 7.86 -14.10 -3.93
N ALA A 47 8.93 -14.87 -4.11
CA ALA A 47 9.82 -15.27 -3.01
C ALA A 47 11.15 -14.50 -2.96
N GLY A 48 11.50 -13.76 -4.04
CA GLY A 48 12.77 -13.05 -4.14
C GLY A 48 13.98 -13.95 -4.37
N VAL A 49 13.78 -15.26 -4.57
CA VAL A 49 14.82 -16.27 -4.77
C VAL A 49 14.38 -17.30 -5.84
N PRO A 50 15.32 -17.98 -6.53
CA PRO A 50 14.98 -19.05 -7.45
C PRO A 50 14.30 -20.25 -6.75
N PRO A 51 13.41 -20.98 -7.45
CA PRO A 51 12.84 -22.22 -6.91
C PRO A 51 13.88 -23.34 -6.84
N SER A 52 13.74 -24.24 -5.86
CA SER A 52 14.44 -25.53 -5.93
C SER A 52 13.95 -26.38 -7.10
N ALA A 53 14.72 -27.39 -7.53
CA ALA A 53 14.32 -28.26 -8.65
C ALA A 53 12.94 -28.91 -8.42
N THR A 54 12.65 -29.34 -7.19
CA THR A 54 11.35 -29.95 -6.83
C THR A 54 10.21 -28.92 -6.92
N VAL A 55 10.41 -27.72 -6.38
CA VAL A 55 9.41 -26.62 -6.44
C VAL A 55 9.19 -26.19 -7.88
N LEU A 56 10.26 -26.06 -8.69
CA LEU A 56 10.17 -25.74 -10.11
C LEU A 56 9.30 -26.74 -10.86
N SER A 57 9.59 -28.05 -10.70
CA SER A 57 8.82 -29.10 -11.36
C SER A 57 7.34 -29.10 -10.95
N GLN A 58 7.06 -28.90 -9.66
CA GLN A 58 5.69 -28.80 -9.15
C GLN A 58 4.94 -27.60 -9.75
N MET A 59 5.56 -26.42 -9.74
CA MET A 59 4.97 -25.20 -10.30
C MET A 59 4.75 -25.30 -11.81
N ALA A 60 5.75 -25.80 -12.56
CA ALA A 60 5.64 -25.98 -14.01
C ALA A 60 4.51 -26.96 -14.38
N THR A 61 4.34 -28.03 -13.61
CA THR A 61 3.22 -28.99 -13.78
C THR A 61 1.88 -28.27 -13.59
N LEU A 62 1.72 -27.49 -12.52
CA LEU A 62 0.49 -26.73 -12.26
C LEU A 62 0.18 -25.73 -13.39
N ILE A 63 1.20 -25.02 -13.87
CA ILE A 63 1.06 -24.08 -15.00
C ILE A 63 0.62 -24.84 -16.27
N SER A 64 1.25 -25.96 -16.59
CA SER A 64 0.89 -26.79 -17.75
C SER A 64 -0.54 -27.34 -17.70
N GLN A 65 -1.07 -27.52 -16.49
CA GLN A 65 -2.44 -27.92 -16.22
C GLN A 65 -3.45 -26.77 -16.22
N GLY A 66 -3.02 -25.54 -16.55
CA GLY A 66 -3.89 -24.35 -16.52
C GLY A 66 -4.20 -23.83 -15.12
N ASN A 67 -3.40 -24.18 -14.11
CA ASN A 67 -3.54 -23.71 -12.72
C ASN A 67 -2.36 -22.83 -12.26
N PRO A 68 -2.14 -21.66 -12.88
CA PRO A 68 -1.03 -20.77 -12.49
C PRO A 68 -1.21 -20.16 -11.09
N GLN A 69 -2.44 -19.98 -10.61
CA GLN A 69 -2.69 -19.49 -9.24
C GLN A 69 -2.23 -20.54 -8.21
N GLY A 70 -2.45 -21.83 -8.47
CA GLY A 70 -1.91 -22.92 -7.65
C GLY A 70 -0.38 -22.92 -7.62
N ALA A 71 0.27 -22.65 -8.76
CA ALA A 71 1.73 -22.49 -8.80
C ALA A 71 2.20 -21.29 -7.96
N ALA A 72 1.50 -20.17 -8.01
CA ALA A 72 1.80 -19.00 -7.17
C ALA A 72 1.65 -19.33 -5.66
N GLN A 73 0.64 -20.09 -5.29
CA GLN A 73 0.47 -20.54 -3.89
C GLN A 73 1.65 -21.41 -3.43
N VAL A 74 2.19 -22.27 -4.31
CA VAL A 74 3.41 -23.03 -4.02
C VAL A 74 4.60 -22.10 -3.79
N ALA A 75 4.81 -21.10 -4.65
CA ALA A 75 5.88 -20.13 -4.49
C ALA A 75 5.77 -19.35 -3.16
N MET A 76 4.56 -18.96 -2.75
CA MET A 76 4.31 -18.28 -1.48
C MET A 76 4.54 -19.14 -0.22
N GLN A 77 4.81 -20.46 -0.38
CA GLN A 77 5.25 -21.27 0.76
C GLN A 77 6.72 -21.00 1.16
N ASN A 78 7.51 -20.40 0.28
CA ASN A 78 8.87 -20.01 0.59
C ASN A 78 8.90 -18.89 1.64
N SER A 79 9.79 -18.98 2.64
CA SER A 79 9.94 -17.97 3.70
C SER A 79 10.33 -16.59 3.13
N GLY A 80 10.99 -16.55 1.98
CA GLY A 80 11.34 -15.32 1.28
C GLY A 80 10.13 -14.46 0.90
N PHE A 81 8.96 -15.08 0.66
CA PHE A 81 7.72 -14.32 0.45
C PHE A 81 7.39 -13.44 1.67
N TYR A 82 7.55 -13.96 2.88
CA TYR A 82 7.25 -13.26 4.13
C TYR A 82 8.38 -12.32 4.55
N ASN A 83 9.62 -12.83 4.54
CA ASN A 83 10.77 -12.10 5.05
C ASN A 83 11.32 -11.03 4.09
N VAL A 84 11.05 -11.15 2.79
CA VAL A 84 11.55 -10.22 1.77
C VAL A 84 10.41 -9.49 1.08
N THR A 85 9.54 -10.24 0.39
CA THR A 85 8.52 -9.62 -0.48
C THR A 85 7.49 -8.85 0.32
N LEU A 86 6.84 -9.46 1.31
CA LEU A 86 5.85 -8.77 2.14
C LEU A 86 6.48 -7.68 3.00
N ARG A 87 7.70 -7.89 3.51
CA ARG A 87 8.43 -6.86 4.25
C ARG A 87 8.63 -5.61 3.38
N ASN A 88 9.19 -5.76 2.18
CA ASN A 88 9.42 -4.64 1.27
C ASN A 88 8.11 -4.00 0.78
N PHE A 89 7.04 -4.80 0.66
CA PHE A 89 5.72 -4.33 0.28
C PHE A 89 5.13 -3.33 1.30
N ILE A 90 5.33 -3.58 2.60
CA ILE A 90 4.66 -2.80 3.63
C ILE A 90 5.57 -1.84 4.41
N ALA A 91 6.87 -2.08 4.49
CA ALA A 91 7.82 -1.22 5.23
C ALA A 91 7.70 0.27 4.88
N PRO A 92 7.49 0.69 3.61
CA PRO A 92 7.28 2.10 3.27
C PRO A 92 6.11 2.74 4.01
N ALA A 93 5.07 1.98 4.36
CA ALA A 93 3.89 2.50 5.04
C ALA A 93 4.13 2.86 6.50
N THR A 94 5.26 2.46 7.09
CA THR A 94 5.57 2.64 8.51
C THR A 94 6.35 3.91 8.83
N ASN A 95 6.69 4.72 7.80
CA ASN A 95 7.52 5.90 8.00
C ASN A 95 7.18 7.02 7.00
N ARG A 96 7.49 8.29 7.38
CA ARG A 96 7.17 9.47 6.55
C ARG A 96 7.98 9.58 5.27
N ALA A 97 9.19 8.99 5.26
CA ALA A 97 10.05 8.97 4.07
C ALA A 97 9.60 7.90 3.04
N GLN A 98 8.63 7.06 3.41
CA GLN A 98 8.18 5.91 2.60
C GLN A 98 9.36 5.01 2.16
N SER A 99 10.39 4.91 3.00
CA SER A 99 11.56 4.09 2.77
C SER A 99 11.29 2.63 3.09
N PRO A 100 11.68 1.68 2.22
CA PRO A 100 11.67 0.26 2.56
C PRO A 100 12.84 -0.15 3.50
N PHE A 101 13.83 0.73 3.68
CA PHE A 101 15.04 0.49 4.48
C PHE A 101 14.83 0.88 5.95
N VAL A 102 13.81 0.31 6.57
CA VAL A 102 13.53 0.46 8.00
C VAL A 102 13.58 -0.90 8.68
N PRO A 103 13.91 -0.97 9.98
CA PRO A 103 13.85 -2.21 10.73
C PRO A 103 12.44 -2.84 10.70
N LEU A 104 12.38 -4.15 10.87
CA LEU A 104 11.11 -4.83 11.16
C LEU A 104 10.48 -4.18 12.39
N ASN A 105 9.17 -3.97 12.37
CA ASN A 105 8.41 -3.35 13.44
C ASN A 105 7.02 -3.98 13.55
N ASP A 106 6.26 -3.57 14.55
CA ASP A 106 4.94 -4.11 14.86
C ASP A 106 3.92 -3.93 13.74
N TYR A 107 3.96 -2.81 13.03
CA TYR A 107 3.12 -2.56 11.85
C TYR A 107 3.42 -3.58 10.74
N THR A 108 4.70 -3.70 10.37
CA THR A 108 5.14 -4.61 9.30
C THR A 108 4.84 -6.06 9.65
N ALA A 109 5.18 -6.49 10.87
CA ALA A 109 4.92 -7.85 11.34
C ALA A 109 3.42 -8.18 11.36
N THR A 110 2.59 -7.21 11.78
CA THR A 110 1.12 -7.37 11.79
C THR A 110 0.57 -7.59 10.39
N VAL A 111 0.98 -6.79 9.40
CA VAL A 111 0.52 -6.99 8.02
C VAL A 111 1.00 -8.33 7.45
N ILE A 112 2.26 -8.72 7.70
CA ILE A 112 2.79 -10.02 7.27
C ILE A 112 1.96 -11.15 7.88
N GLY A 113 1.68 -11.09 9.18
CA GLY A 113 0.87 -12.09 9.88
C GLY A 113 -0.57 -12.17 9.34
N MET A 114 -1.24 -11.02 9.15
CA MET A 114 -2.58 -10.96 8.57
C MET A 114 -2.63 -11.62 7.18
N ILE A 115 -1.65 -11.35 6.33
CA ILE A 115 -1.56 -11.97 4.99
C ILE A 115 -1.29 -13.46 5.11
N ARG A 116 -0.37 -13.88 5.98
CA ARG A 116 -0.05 -15.30 6.22
C ARG A 116 -1.29 -16.09 6.62
N ASP A 117 -2.08 -15.56 7.54
CA ASP A 117 -3.24 -16.23 8.12
C ASP A 117 -4.55 -15.96 7.36
N ASN A 118 -4.43 -15.24 6.24
CA ASN A 118 -5.56 -14.87 5.39
C ASN A 118 -6.68 -14.12 6.14
N VAL A 119 -6.30 -13.27 7.10
CA VAL A 119 -7.23 -12.38 7.79
C VAL A 119 -7.81 -11.38 6.78
N PRO A 120 -9.12 -11.11 6.77
CA PRO A 120 -9.72 -10.16 5.85
C PRO A 120 -9.03 -8.79 5.90
N PHE A 121 -8.37 -8.42 4.79
CA PHE A 121 -7.46 -7.27 4.79
C PHE A 121 -8.17 -5.91 4.93
N ASN A 122 -9.49 -5.84 4.68
CA ASN A 122 -10.29 -4.66 4.99
C ASN A 122 -10.43 -4.39 6.50
N THR A 123 -9.89 -5.25 7.36
CA THR A 123 -9.79 -5.03 8.81
C THR A 123 -8.45 -4.46 9.25
N VAL A 124 -7.49 -4.27 8.34
CA VAL A 124 -6.12 -3.79 8.64
C VAL A 124 -6.08 -2.42 9.33
N LEU A 125 -7.10 -1.59 9.14
CA LEU A 125 -7.23 -0.26 9.75
C LEU A 125 -8.16 -0.23 10.97
N SER A 126 -8.71 -1.37 11.41
CA SER A 126 -9.75 -1.36 12.44
C SER A 126 -9.70 -2.53 13.44
N ALA A 127 -9.02 -3.63 13.13
CA ALA A 127 -8.98 -4.79 14.01
C ALA A 127 -8.18 -4.53 15.29
N ASP A 128 -8.59 -5.17 16.38
CA ASP A 128 -7.76 -5.29 17.58
C ASP A 128 -6.80 -6.47 17.37
N ILE A 129 -5.74 -6.26 16.60
CA ILE A 129 -4.82 -7.30 16.13
C ILE A 129 -3.38 -6.84 16.17
N LEU A 130 -2.51 -7.73 16.58
CA LEU A 130 -1.06 -7.58 16.54
C LEU A 130 -0.42 -8.95 16.25
N TYR A 131 0.76 -8.96 15.66
CA TYR A 131 1.55 -10.17 15.48
C TYR A 131 2.92 -10.00 16.11
N VAL A 132 3.26 -10.93 17.00
CA VAL A 132 4.53 -10.98 17.71
C VAL A 132 5.27 -12.27 17.39
N GLY A 133 6.59 -12.27 17.51
CA GLY A 133 7.39 -13.48 17.33
C GLY A 133 7.35 -14.38 18.57
N ASN A 134 7.04 -15.64 18.36
CA ASN A 134 7.17 -16.68 19.42
C ASN A 134 8.51 -17.41 19.25
N VAL A 135 9.58 -16.80 19.73
CA VAL A 135 10.96 -17.28 19.57
C VAL A 135 11.68 -17.26 20.92
N SER A 136 12.31 -18.37 21.27
CA SER A 136 13.11 -18.46 22.50
C SER A 136 14.26 -17.44 22.46
N GLY A 137 14.44 -16.71 23.56
CA GLY A 137 15.47 -15.68 23.71
C GLY A 137 15.11 -14.31 23.11
N ALA A 138 13.98 -14.18 22.41
CA ALA A 138 13.51 -12.88 21.99
C ALA A 138 13.03 -12.05 23.20
N PRO A 139 13.35 -10.73 23.26
CA PRO A 139 12.72 -9.84 24.24
C PRO A 139 11.20 -9.89 24.10
N ALA A 140 10.48 -9.72 25.20
CA ALA A 140 9.02 -9.54 25.11
C ALA A 140 8.67 -8.30 24.29
N TYR A 141 7.48 -8.30 23.63
CA TYR A 141 6.95 -7.09 23.01
C TYR A 141 6.84 -5.95 24.03
N SER A 142 7.17 -4.76 23.60
CA SER A 142 6.99 -3.54 24.38
C SER A 142 6.30 -2.47 23.53
N PRO A 143 5.30 -1.72 24.06
CA PRO A 143 4.69 -0.61 23.34
C PRO A 143 5.57 0.65 23.30
N SER A 144 6.79 0.61 23.89
CA SER A 144 7.69 1.76 24.01
C SER A 144 9.07 1.55 23.39
N ASN A 145 9.30 0.42 22.72
CA ASN A 145 10.53 0.19 21.95
C ASN A 145 10.36 -0.94 20.94
N ASN A 146 11.24 -0.99 19.95
CA ASN A 146 11.23 -1.98 18.86
C ASN A 146 12.15 -3.20 19.12
N ASN A 147 12.63 -3.42 20.33
CA ASN A 147 13.65 -4.44 20.63
C ASN A 147 13.21 -5.85 20.24
N HIS A 148 11.92 -6.16 20.41
CA HIS A 148 11.34 -7.45 20.02
C HIS A 148 11.53 -7.72 18.52
N TYR A 149 11.09 -6.81 17.68
CA TYR A 149 11.15 -6.97 16.23
C TYR A 149 12.58 -6.80 15.68
N GLN A 150 13.39 -5.94 16.30
CA GLN A 150 14.80 -5.83 15.98
C GLN A 150 15.53 -7.16 16.20
N TYR A 151 15.21 -7.88 17.29
CA TYR A 151 15.77 -9.21 17.53
C TYR A 151 15.39 -10.21 16.43
N LEU A 152 14.10 -10.23 16.01
CA LEU A 152 13.65 -11.10 14.91
C LEU A 152 14.39 -10.80 13.60
N ASP A 153 14.65 -9.53 13.35
CA ASP A 153 15.35 -9.03 12.16
C ASP A 153 16.83 -9.42 12.20
N ASP A 154 17.54 -9.10 13.29
CA ASP A 154 18.96 -9.36 13.47
C ASP A 154 19.30 -10.87 13.44
N LYS A 155 18.37 -11.70 13.85
CA LYS A 155 18.51 -13.16 13.86
C LYS A 155 18.03 -13.83 12.56
N GLY A 156 17.50 -13.06 11.62
CA GLY A 156 16.95 -13.60 10.37
C GLY A 156 15.83 -14.62 10.59
N ILE A 157 15.00 -14.38 11.59
CA ILE A 157 13.92 -15.32 11.97
C ILE A 157 12.93 -15.48 10.83
N ASP A 158 12.52 -16.72 10.56
CA ASP A 158 11.46 -17.01 9.58
C ASP A 158 10.10 -16.52 10.09
N LEU A 159 9.64 -15.38 9.56
CA LEU A 159 8.37 -14.74 9.93
C LEU A 159 7.15 -15.60 9.58
N LYS A 160 7.28 -16.50 8.60
CA LYS A 160 6.21 -17.43 8.26
C LYS A 160 5.84 -18.33 9.43
N THR A 161 6.83 -18.82 10.15
CA THR A 161 6.64 -19.80 11.23
C THR A 161 6.63 -19.18 12.62
N ALA A 162 7.35 -18.06 12.80
CA ALA A 162 7.56 -17.47 14.11
C ALA A 162 6.44 -16.54 14.58
N LEU A 163 5.74 -15.85 13.66
CA LEU A 163 4.72 -14.88 14.05
C LEU A 163 3.48 -15.60 14.64
N VAL A 164 2.97 -15.07 15.74
CA VAL A 164 1.69 -15.48 16.35
C VAL A 164 0.79 -14.29 16.53
N GLN A 165 -0.50 -14.50 16.28
CA GLN A 165 -1.53 -13.48 16.45
C GLN A 165 -1.82 -13.24 17.93
N THR A 166 -2.01 -11.98 18.28
CA THR A 166 -2.49 -11.52 19.57
C THR A 166 -3.36 -10.28 19.39
N THR A 167 -3.87 -9.68 20.46
CA THR A 167 -4.59 -8.41 20.42
C THR A 167 -3.68 -7.26 20.84
N GLN A 168 -3.85 -6.08 20.23
CA GLN A 168 -3.15 -4.88 20.70
C GLN A 168 -3.54 -4.52 22.11
N SER A 169 -4.85 -4.60 22.41
CA SER A 169 -5.38 -4.24 23.73
C SER A 169 -4.77 -5.03 24.88
N SER A 170 -4.37 -6.28 24.64
CA SER A 170 -3.73 -7.12 25.67
C SER A 170 -2.28 -6.72 25.97
N LEU A 171 -1.59 -6.05 25.04
CA LEU A 171 -0.16 -5.77 25.13
C LEU A 171 0.15 -4.27 25.31
N THR A 172 -0.73 -3.38 24.86
CA THR A 172 -0.46 -1.93 24.82
C THR A 172 -1.19 -1.13 25.90
N GLY A 173 -2.20 -1.71 26.54
CA GLY A 173 -3.09 -0.99 27.45
C GLY A 173 -4.12 -0.07 26.75
N VAL A 174 -4.10 0.03 25.44
CA VAL A 174 -5.14 0.74 24.67
C VAL A 174 -6.40 -0.13 24.67
N PRO A 175 -7.58 0.39 25.08
CA PRO A 175 -8.81 -0.40 25.07
C PRO A 175 -9.13 -0.97 23.68
N SER A 176 -9.69 -2.18 23.62
CA SER A 176 -10.05 -2.83 22.35
C SER A 176 -11.00 -2.02 21.49
N ALA A 177 -11.82 -1.16 22.08
CA ALA A 177 -12.68 -0.22 21.36
C ALA A 177 -11.90 0.91 20.68
N ALA A 178 -10.68 1.19 21.14
CA ALA A 178 -9.81 2.26 20.65
C ALA A 178 -8.66 1.75 19.79
N THR A 179 -8.38 0.45 19.76
CA THR A 179 -7.40 -0.12 18.82
C THR A 179 -7.94 -0.04 17.38
N ALA A 180 -7.09 0.28 16.43
CA ALA A 180 -7.46 0.52 15.04
C ALA A 180 -6.45 -0.10 14.05
N GLY A 181 -6.22 -1.40 14.18
CA GLY A 181 -5.28 -2.14 13.33
C GLY A 181 -3.90 -1.49 13.32
N VAL A 182 -3.33 -1.36 12.14
CA VAL A 182 -1.98 -0.78 12.00
C VAL A 182 -1.90 0.72 12.34
N ILE A 183 -3.01 1.45 12.40
CA ILE A 183 -3.04 2.87 12.78
C ILE A 183 -2.55 3.08 14.21
N THR A 184 -2.84 2.13 15.10
CA THR A 184 -2.53 2.21 16.53
C THR A 184 -1.34 1.37 16.95
N THR A 185 -0.51 0.90 16.01
CA THR A 185 0.80 0.30 16.30
C THR A 185 1.79 1.35 16.81
N GLU A 186 2.82 0.91 17.51
CA GLU A 186 3.88 1.80 18.01
C GLU A 186 4.59 2.51 16.86
N ALA A 187 4.97 1.76 15.81
CA ALA A 187 5.64 2.34 14.64
C ALA A 187 4.80 3.41 13.94
N ALA A 188 3.49 3.18 13.78
CA ALA A 188 2.59 4.20 13.21
C ALA A 188 2.43 5.40 14.13
N ALA A 189 2.32 5.19 15.43
CA ALA A 189 2.18 6.27 16.40
C ALA A 189 3.42 7.17 16.42
N GLN A 190 4.60 6.58 16.47
CA GLN A 190 5.87 7.30 16.42
C GLN A 190 6.02 8.10 15.13
N ALA A 191 5.63 7.54 13.98
CA ALA A 191 5.76 8.21 12.71
C ALA A 191 4.72 9.32 12.48
N PHE A 192 3.47 9.11 12.91
CA PHE A 192 2.34 9.91 12.42
C PHE A 192 1.53 10.64 13.50
N PHE A 193 1.60 10.21 14.78
CA PHE A 193 0.95 10.92 15.88
C PHE A 193 1.86 11.89 16.64
N ILE A 194 3.15 11.95 16.31
CA ILE A 194 4.18 12.65 17.10
C ILE A 194 4.05 14.17 17.10
N ALA A 195 3.48 14.77 16.07
CA ALA A 195 3.42 16.23 15.93
C ALA A 195 2.12 16.70 15.30
N GLY A 196 1.82 17.99 15.50
CA GLY A 196 0.63 18.63 14.92
C GLY A 196 -0.67 18.03 15.45
N THR A 197 -1.72 18.13 14.67
CA THR A 197 -3.09 17.78 15.03
C THR A 197 -3.55 16.46 14.39
N ASN A 198 -2.67 15.48 14.32
CA ASN A 198 -2.88 14.13 13.75
C ASN A 198 -3.28 14.12 12.25
N ARG A 199 -3.17 15.25 11.54
CA ARG A 199 -3.39 15.28 10.09
C ARG A 199 -2.39 14.41 9.33
N ALA A 200 -1.17 14.23 9.87
CA ALA A 200 -0.19 13.33 9.28
C ALA A 200 -0.69 11.87 9.29
N MET A 201 -1.26 11.38 10.39
CA MET A 201 -1.83 10.03 10.46
C MET A 201 -2.89 9.83 9.37
N PHE A 202 -3.81 10.76 9.21
CA PHE A 202 -4.83 10.70 8.18
C PHE A 202 -4.20 10.69 6.76
N ARG A 203 -3.31 11.67 6.48
CA ARG A 203 -2.67 11.78 5.16
C ARG A 203 -1.92 10.51 4.77
N PHE A 204 -1.10 9.97 5.68
CA PHE A 204 -0.33 8.77 5.40
C PHE A 204 -1.20 7.52 5.33
N THR A 205 -2.33 7.46 6.05
CA THR A 205 -3.33 6.40 5.86
C THR A 205 -3.93 6.47 4.45
N MET A 206 -4.25 7.67 3.96
CA MET A 206 -4.74 7.87 2.58
C MET A 206 -3.70 7.45 1.54
N ILE A 207 -2.46 7.88 1.67
CA ILE A 207 -1.36 7.51 0.76
C ILE A 207 -1.13 6.00 0.76
N ASN A 208 -0.99 5.41 1.94
CA ASN A 208 -0.54 4.03 2.11
C ASN A 208 -1.62 3.00 1.80
N HIS A 209 -2.90 3.34 2.04
CA HIS A 209 -4.00 2.37 1.95
C HIS A 209 -5.05 2.71 0.91
N LEU A 210 -5.18 3.98 0.49
CA LEU A 210 -6.10 4.38 -0.56
C LEU A 210 -5.38 4.89 -1.82
N CYS A 211 -4.03 4.96 -1.84
CA CYS A 211 -3.20 5.46 -2.94
C CYS A 211 -3.59 6.88 -3.40
N ASN A 212 -4.04 7.71 -2.48
CA ASN A 212 -4.40 9.10 -2.73
C ASN A 212 -3.73 10.02 -1.69
N ASP A 213 -3.05 11.06 -2.14
CA ASP A 213 -2.60 12.14 -1.28
C ASP A 213 -3.63 13.28 -1.26
N LEU A 214 -3.58 14.14 -0.26
CA LEU A 214 -4.54 15.24 -0.06
C LEU A 214 -4.72 16.16 -1.28
N PRO A 215 -3.67 16.54 -2.05
CA PRO A 215 -3.85 17.34 -3.26
C PRO A 215 -4.72 16.68 -4.33
N GLN A 216 -4.78 15.34 -4.38
CA GLN A 216 -5.57 14.59 -5.36
C GLN A 216 -7.07 14.55 -5.02
N VAL A 217 -7.40 14.77 -3.74
CA VAL A 217 -8.76 14.73 -3.20
C VAL A 217 -9.25 16.10 -2.71
N MET A 218 -8.62 17.18 -3.17
CA MET A 218 -9.06 18.55 -2.87
C MET A 218 -10.50 18.78 -3.32
N ASP A 219 -11.31 19.34 -2.41
CA ASP A 219 -12.71 19.67 -2.71
C ASP A 219 -13.11 20.97 -2.00
N ILE A 220 -13.18 22.06 -2.76
CA ILE A 220 -13.57 23.39 -2.25
C ILE A 220 -15.08 23.56 -2.08
N THR A 221 -15.88 22.55 -2.47
CA THR A 221 -17.34 22.58 -2.37
C THR A 221 -17.85 22.08 -1.01
N ARG A 222 -16.96 21.55 -0.17
CA ARG A 222 -17.31 21.06 1.16
C ARG A 222 -17.38 22.22 2.16
N PRO A 223 -18.34 22.18 3.13
CA PRO A 223 -18.45 23.20 4.15
C PRO A 223 -17.15 23.32 4.99
N PRO A 224 -16.60 24.51 5.20
CA PRO A 224 -15.35 24.72 5.96
C PRO A 224 -15.58 24.90 7.47
N ASP A 225 -16.77 24.59 7.97
CA ASP A 225 -17.22 24.84 9.33
C ASP A 225 -16.47 24.05 10.42
N ARG A 226 -15.80 22.94 10.04
CA ARG A 226 -14.98 22.14 10.96
C ARG A 226 -13.46 22.37 10.80
N ILE A 227 -13.05 23.37 10.05
CA ILE A 227 -11.64 23.75 9.98
C ILE A 227 -11.26 24.46 11.30
N ARG A 228 -10.26 23.88 11.99
CA ARG A 228 -9.88 24.28 13.34
C ARG A 228 -9.22 25.66 13.42
N GLN A 229 -9.08 26.16 14.65
CA GLN A 229 -8.49 27.46 14.99
C GLN A 229 -7.00 27.58 14.60
N ASP A 230 -6.27 26.45 14.50
CA ASP A 230 -4.87 26.41 14.12
C ASP A 230 -4.60 26.74 12.64
N VAL A 231 -5.64 26.82 11.81
CA VAL A 231 -5.53 27.13 10.37
C VAL A 231 -5.86 28.59 10.10
N SER A 232 -4.85 29.37 9.68
CA SER A 232 -5.04 30.79 9.30
C SER A 232 -5.96 30.90 8.09
N ARG A 233 -6.87 31.89 8.11
CA ARG A 233 -7.73 32.25 6.97
C ARG A 233 -7.07 33.30 6.05
N SER A 234 -5.91 33.82 6.45
CA SER A 234 -5.12 34.76 5.65
C SER A 234 -3.63 34.49 5.86
N PRO A 235 -3.10 33.32 5.41
CA PRO A 235 -1.68 33.04 5.54
C PRO A 235 -0.84 34.11 4.86
N GLY A 236 0.17 34.66 5.56
CA GLY A 236 0.97 35.77 5.04
C GLY A 236 0.19 37.05 4.75
N GLY A 237 -1.02 37.18 5.33
CA GLY A 237 -1.89 38.38 5.13
C GLY A 237 -2.81 38.28 3.89
N ASP A 238 -2.76 37.19 3.14
CA ASP A 238 -3.56 37.01 1.91
C ASP A 238 -4.58 35.87 2.04
N SER A 239 -5.88 36.22 2.10
CA SER A 239 -6.98 35.26 2.19
C SER A 239 -7.12 34.37 0.95
N ARG A 240 -6.61 34.80 -0.21
CA ARG A 240 -6.64 33.98 -1.45
C ARG A 240 -5.78 32.71 -1.29
N VAL A 241 -4.72 32.77 -0.49
CA VAL A 241 -3.88 31.59 -0.19
C VAL A 241 -4.71 30.51 0.52
N PHE A 242 -5.52 30.90 1.51
CA PHE A 242 -6.41 29.97 2.18
C PHE A 242 -7.47 29.41 1.23
N LEU A 243 -8.15 30.29 0.47
CA LEU A 243 -9.25 29.90 -0.42
C LEU A 243 -8.80 29.01 -1.57
N ASN A 244 -7.59 29.21 -2.11
CA ASN A 244 -7.10 28.47 -3.27
C ASN A 244 -6.28 27.22 -2.91
N ASN A 245 -5.61 27.20 -1.74
CA ASN A 245 -4.66 26.13 -1.43
C ASN A 245 -4.99 25.34 -0.16
N CYS A 246 -5.66 25.91 0.82
CA CYS A 246 -5.85 25.26 2.12
C CYS A 246 -7.25 24.67 2.30
N ILE A 247 -8.29 25.43 1.94
CA ILE A 247 -9.68 25.06 2.19
C ILE A 247 -10.05 23.72 1.54
N GLY A 248 -9.57 23.46 0.32
CA GLY A 248 -9.92 22.26 -0.44
C GLY A 248 -9.49 20.95 0.23
N CYS A 249 -8.37 20.98 0.99
CA CYS A 249 -7.95 19.83 1.78
C CYS A 249 -8.64 19.84 3.15
N HIS A 250 -8.64 20.96 3.87
CA HIS A 250 -9.09 21.04 5.25
C HIS A 250 -10.58 20.85 5.43
N ALA A 251 -11.42 21.30 4.48
CA ALA A 251 -12.88 21.25 4.62
C ALA A 251 -13.46 19.83 4.80
N ALA A 252 -12.80 18.83 4.23
CA ALA A 252 -13.23 17.45 4.37
C ALA A 252 -12.27 16.58 5.21
N MET A 253 -10.96 16.88 5.20
CA MET A 253 -9.98 16.18 6.03
C MET A 253 -10.21 16.43 7.53
N ASP A 254 -10.36 17.69 7.96
CA ASP A 254 -10.44 18.04 9.38
C ASP A 254 -11.62 17.38 10.11
N PRO A 255 -12.84 17.26 9.50
CA PRO A 255 -13.92 16.46 10.08
C PRO A 255 -13.57 14.99 10.31
N MET A 256 -12.81 14.35 9.40
CA MET A 256 -12.38 12.96 9.56
C MET A 256 -11.21 12.79 10.54
N VAL A 257 -10.26 13.73 10.54
CA VAL A 257 -9.10 13.71 11.46
C VAL A 257 -9.53 13.83 12.91
N GLN A 258 -10.72 14.35 13.19
CA GLN A 258 -11.29 14.39 14.53
C GLN A 258 -11.38 13.01 15.18
N ALA A 259 -11.50 11.93 14.39
CA ALA A 259 -11.43 10.56 14.88
C ALA A 259 -10.19 10.23 15.72
N PHE A 260 -9.12 11.01 15.57
CA PHE A 260 -7.86 10.84 16.30
C PHE A 260 -7.72 11.82 17.48
N ALA A 261 -8.79 12.51 17.91
CA ALA A 261 -8.73 13.56 18.91
C ALA A 261 -8.23 13.07 20.28
N TYR A 262 -8.41 11.80 20.60
CA TYR A 262 -8.00 11.20 21.87
C TYR A 262 -6.61 10.52 21.81
N TYR A 263 -5.92 10.57 20.64
CA TYR A 263 -4.63 9.91 20.44
C TYR A 263 -3.48 10.90 20.37
N ASN A 264 -2.35 10.51 20.96
CA ASN A 264 -1.07 11.20 20.88
C ASN A 264 0.07 10.19 20.89
N TYR A 265 1.26 10.58 20.45
CA TYR A 265 2.50 9.90 20.77
C TYR A 265 3.25 10.69 21.82
N ASP A 266 3.61 10.04 22.93
CA ASP A 266 4.46 10.64 23.96
C ASP A 266 5.94 10.33 23.63
N PRO A 267 6.75 11.34 23.25
CA PRO A 267 8.14 11.10 22.88
C PRO A 267 9.02 10.78 24.10
N THR A 268 8.59 11.08 25.31
CA THR A 268 9.32 10.76 26.54
C THR A 268 9.09 9.31 26.94
N ALA A 269 7.82 8.88 26.97
CA ALA A 269 7.45 7.50 27.23
C ALA A 269 7.65 6.59 26.01
N GLN A 270 7.88 7.17 24.82
CA GLN A 270 8.04 6.48 23.53
C GLN A 270 6.87 5.54 23.18
N GLN A 271 5.66 5.96 23.47
CA GLN A 271 4.47 5.12 23.24
C GLN A 271 3.25 5.90 22.79
N LEU A 272 2.31 5.17 22.20
CA LEU A 272 0.97 5.67 21.92
C LEU A 272 0.25 5.98 23.23
N VAL A 273 -0.34 7.17 23.30
CA VAL A 273 -1.22 7.61 24.41
C VAL A 273 -2.64 7.72 23.89
N TYR A 274 -3.58 7.19 24.67
CA TYR A 274 -5.02 7.30 24.43
C TYR A 274 -5.72 7.80 25.68
N THR A 275 -6.49 8.90 25.57
CA THR A 275 -7.22 9.55 26.67
C THR A 275 -8.71 9.54 26.39
N PRO A 276 -9.44 8.49 26.82
CA PRO A 276 -10.86 8.36 26.51
C PRO A 276 -11.67 9.54 27.04
N GLY A 277 -12.51 10.12 26.18
CA GLY A 277 -13.36 11.26 26.52
C GLY A 277 -12.63 12.59 26.68
N GLN A 278 -11.30 12.65 26.44
CA GLN A 278 -10.51 13.86 26.58
C GLN A 278 -9.73 14.15 25.30
N THR A 279 -10.09 15.24 24.62
CA THR A 279 -9.37 15.74 23.45
C THR A 279 -7.94 16.14 23.83
N GLN A 280 -6.96 15.64 23.09
CA GLN A 280 -5.54 15.93 23.30
C GLN A 280 -5.25 17.43 23.15
N ALA A 281 -4.39 17.98 24.01
CA ALA A 281 -4.05 19.41 24.04
C ALA A 281 -3.57 19.95 22.68
N LYS A 282 -2.91 19.11 21.87
CA LYS A 282 -2.45 19.50 20.54
C LYS A 282 -3.56 19.83 19.53
N TYR A 283 -4.83 19.52 19.84
CA TYR A 283 -5.98 19.95 19.03
C TYR A 283 -6.38 21.40 19.32
N HIS A 284 -5.85 22.01 20.38
CA HIS A 284 -6.13 23.38 20.83
C HIS A 284 -4.90 24.29 20.73
N ILE A 285 -3.92 23.97 19.87
CA ILE A 285 -2.74 24.80 19.61
C ILE A 285 -3.06 25.89 18.59
N ASN A 286 -2.25 26.97 18.62
CA ASN A 286 -2.30 28.06 17.65
C ASN A 286 -3.71 28.68 17.50
N THR A 287 -4.48 28.74 18.58
CA THR A 287 -5.88 29.20 18.58
C THR A 287 -6.01 30.68 18.14
N GLY A 288 -4.94 31.47 18.25
CA GLY A 288 -4.88 32.85 17.77
C GLY A 288 -4.83 32.98 16.24
N ASN A 289 -4.52 31.92 15.48
CA ASN A 289 -4.47 32.00 14.02
C ASN A 289 -5.86 32.31 13.42
N PHE A 290 -6.90 31.68 13.97
CA PHE A 290 -8.29 31.97 13.64
C PHE A 290 -9.20 31.68 14.84
N PRO A 291 -9.42 32.65 15.75
CA PRO A 291 -10.20 32.46 16.98
C PRO A 291 -11.63 31.95 16.76
N TYR A 292 -12.23 32.24 15.61
CA TYR A 292 -13.56 31.78 15.22
C TYR A 292 -13.57 30.39 14.56
N GLY A 293 -12.41 29.69 14.47
CA GLY A 293 -12.30 28.35 13.94
C GLY A 293 -12.95 27.32 14.85
N PHE A 294 -13.14 26.13 14.29
CA PHE A 294 -13.76 25.03 15.01
C PHE A 294 -12.91 24.59 16.21
N ILE A 295 -13.58 24.37 17.34
CA ILE A 295 -12.98 23.80 18.56
C ILE A 295 -13.38 22.33 18.61
N THR A 296 -12.41 21.41 18.61
CA THR A 296 -12.64 19.96 18.64
C THR A 296 -13.19 19.52 20.01
N PRO A 297 -14.44 19.07 20.12
CA PRO A 297 -15.03 18.71 21.40
C PRO A 297 -14.73 17.27 21.84
N ASP A 298 -14.63 16.36 20.85
CA ASP A 298 -14.54 14.92 21.05
C ASP A 298 -13.91 14.22 19.83
N ASP A 299 -13.99 12.90 19.74
CA ASP A 299 -13.47 12.06 18.63
C ASP A 299 -14.52 11.72 17.57
N SER A 300 -15.66 12.41 17.54
CA SER A 300 -16.68 12.23 16.51
C SER A 300 -16.19 12.71 15.15
N TRP A 301 -16.40 11.92 14.11
CA TRP A 301 -15.94 12.24 12.76
C TRP A 301 -17.06 12.10 11.73
N GLU A 302 -16.89 12.77 10.58
CA GLU A 302 -17.79 12.76 9.43
C GLU A 302 -17.02 12.71 8.12
N ASN A 303 -17.38 11.79 7.20
CA ASN A 303 -16.84 11.69 5.87
C ASN A 303 -17.65 12.54 4.88
N ARG A 304 -17.22 13.76 4.63
CA ARG A 304 -17.87 14.66 3.68
C ARG A 304 -17.54 14.36 2.21
N TRP A 305 -16.60 13.45 1.96
CA TRP A 305 -16.31 12.97 0.61
C TRP A 305 -17.32 11.93 0.10
N ARG A 306 -18.34 11.58 0.88
CA ARG A 306 -19.45 10.77 0.39
C ARG A 306 -20.35 11.49 -0.59
N SER A 307 -20.11 12.78 -0.85
CA SER A 307 -20.76 13.60 -1.86
C SER A 307 -19.75 14.46 -2.59
N GLY A 308 -20.08 14.86 -3.83
CA GLY A 308 -19.19 15.65 -4.68
C GLY A 308 -18.12 14.81 -5.39
N PRO A 309 -17.01 15.43 -5.85
CA PRO A 309 -16.05 14.74 -6.72
C PRO A 309 -15.41 13.50 -6.08
N ASN A 310 -15.30 13.44 -4.77
CA ASN A 310 -14.68 12.34 -4.05
C ASN A 310 -15.64 11.16 -3.74
N GLU A 311 -16.90 11.20 -4.20
CA GLU A 311 -17.75 10.00 -4.28
C GLU A 311 -17.10 8.89 -5.11
N LEU A 312 -16.26 9.26 -6.08
CA LEU A 312 -15.50 8.34 -6.93
C LEU A 312 -14.52 7.44 -6.15
N LEU A 313 -14.20 7.77 -4.90
CA LEU A 313 -13.46 6.86 -4.01
C LEU A 313 -14.29 5.62 -3.64
N GLY A 314 -15.59 5.63 -3.89
CA GLY A 314 -16.47 4.46 -3.78
C GLY A 314 -16.69 4.01 -2.34
N TRP A 315 -17.32 4.87 -1.54
CA TRP A 315 -17.63 4.63 -0.14
C TRP A 315 -18.72 3.55 0.03
N SER A 316 -18.56 2.68 1.02
CA SER A 316 -19.52 1.61 1.28
C SER A 316 -20.85 2.16 1.75
N SER A 317 -21.96 1.79 1.08
CA SER A 317 -23.31 2.16 1.48
C SER A 317 -23.78 1.48 2.77
N SER A 318 -23.10 0.40 3.21
CA SER A 318 -23.40 -0.29 4.47
C SER A 318 -22.88 0.44 5.72
N LEU A 319 -22.04 1.48 5.53
CA LEU A 319 -21.46 2.27 6.61
C LEU A 319 -22.07 3.67 6.63
N PRO A 320 -22.24 4.27 7.83
CA PRO A 320 -22.96 5.54 7.97
C PRO A 320 -22.18 6.77 7.50
N GLY A 321 -20.87 6.65 7.20
CA GLY A 321 -19.98 7.77 6.84
C GLY A 321 -19.69 8.73 7.98
N LYS A 322 -19.97 8.33 9.21
CA LYS A 322 -19.70 9.07 10.45
C LYS A 322 -19.58 8.10 11.63
N GLY A 323 -18.95 8.53 12.69
CA GLY A 323 -18.76 7.68 13.88
C GLY A 323 -17.87 8.36 14.91
N ASN A 324 -17.29 7.55 15.80
CA ASN A 324 -16.38 7.97 16.85
C ASN A 324 -15.09 7.14 16.79
N GLY A 325 -13.96 7.79 16.98
CA GLY A 325 -12.65 7.18 17.13
C GLY A 325 -12.04 6.58 15.87
N ALA A 326 -10.78 6.22 15.99
CA ALA A 326 -9.94 5.71 14.89
C ALA A 326 -10.47 4.40 14.30
N LYS A 327 -11.02 3.49 15.12
CA LYS A 327 -11.53 2.20 14.67
C LYS A 327 -12.63 2.32 13.63
N SER A 328 -13.65 3.15 13.91
CA SER A 328 -14.77 3.34 12.98
C SER A 328 -14.37 4.10 11.72
N LEU A 329 -13.43 5.06 11.82
CA LEU A 329 -12.84 5.70 10.66
C LEU A 329 -12.03 4.70 9.81
N GLY A 330 -11.25 3.83 10.45
CA GLY A 330 -10.52 2.76 9.77
C GLY A 330 -11.45 1.81 8.98
N GLN A 331 -12.61 1.47 9.54
CA GLN A 331 -13.66 0.70 8.84
C GLN A 331 -14.18 1.44 7.61
N GLU A 332 -14.48 2.74 7.74
CA GLU A 332 -14.94 3.58 6.63
C GLU A 332 -13.94 3.59 5.48
N LEU A 333 -12.66 3.83 5.78
CA LEU A 333 -11.60 3.92 4.78
C LEU A 333 -11.33 2.56 4.11
N ALA A 334 -11.22 1.48 4.90
CA ALA A 334 -10.84 0.16 4.41
C ALA A 334 -11.96 -0.58 3.64
N ASN A 335 -13.20 -0.11 3.71
CA ASN A 335 -14.31 -0.65 2.93
C ASN A 335 -14.65 0.20 1.69
N SER A 336 -13.82 1.19 1.35
CA SER A 336 -13.94 1.96 0.11
C SER A 336 -13.44 1.19 -1.11
N GLN A 337 -13.94 1.54 -2.30
CA GLN A 337 -13.39 1.00 -3.57
C GLN A 337 -11.94 1.44 -3.77
N ALA A 338 -11.59 2.67 -3.35
CA ALA A 338 -10.24 3.20 -3.41
C ALA A 338 -9.24 2.33 -2.62
N PHE A 339 -9.64 1.85 -1.43
CA PHE A 339 -8.82 0.90 -0.65
C PHE A 339 -8.54 -0.38 -1.45
N ALA A 340 -9.58 -1.03 -1.96
CA ALA A 340 -9.41 -2.27 -2.70
C ALA A 340 -8.54 -2.09 -3.96
N ASN A 341 -8.79 -1.04 -4.73
CA ASN A 341 -7.98 -0.69 -5.90
C ASN A 341 -6.51 -0.45 -5.53
N CYS A 342 -6.26 0.29 -4.44
CA CYS A 342 -4.92 0.60 -3.97
C CYS A 342 -4.13 -0.66 -3.60
N GLN A 343 -4.73 -1.59 -2.85
CA GLN A 343 -4.04 -2.83 -2.48
C GLN A 343 -3.64 -3.63 -3.72
N VAL A 344 -4.54 -3.78 -4.68
CA VAL A 344 -4.27 -4.48 -5.94
C VAL A 344 -3.18 -3.77 -6.76
N GLN A 345 -3.23 -2.44 -6.89
CA GLN A 345 -2.19 -1.68 -7.60
C GLN A 345 -0.81 -1.83 -6.96
N LYS A 346 -0.72 -1.81 -5.64
CA LYS A 346 0.53 -2.02 -4.90
C LYS A 346 1.10 -3.43 -5.13
N VAL A 347 0.25 -4.46 -5.07
CA VAL A 347 0.68 -5.84 -5.38
C VAL A 347 1.07 -5.97 -6.84
N PHE A 348 0.31 -5.37 -7.76
CA PHE A 348 0.65 -5.37 -9.18
C PHE A 348 2.04 -4.76 -9.42
N GLN A 349 2.33 -3.63 -8.81
CA GLN A 349 3.65 -3.01 -8.90
C GLN A 349 4.75 -3.87 -8.28
N ALA A 350 4.51 -4.51 -7.15
CA ALA A 350 5.48 -5.37 -6.48
C ALA A 350 5.79 -6.65 -7.26
N VAL A 351 4.78 -7.27 -7.88
CA VAL A 351 4.91 -8.57 -8.57
C VAL A 351 5.23 -8.40 -10.05
N CYS A 352 4.59 -7.45 -10.75
CA CYS A 352 4.84 -7.19 -12.16
C CYS A 352 6.04 -6.26 -12.39
N LEU A 353 6.59 -5.65 -11.32
CA LEU A 353 7.70 -4.68 -11.34
C LEU A 353 7.39 -3.43 -12.18
N ARG A 354 6.13 -3.11 -12.35
CA ARG A 354 5.60 -1.93 -13.05
C ARG A 354 4.15 -1.68 -12.63
N PRO A 355 3.66 -0.44 -12.70
CA PRO A 355 2.22 -0.18 -12.51
C PRO A 355 1.40 -0.72 -13.70
N PRO A 356 0.06 -0.86 -13.56
CA PRO A 356 -0.84 -1.12 -14.68
C PRO A 356 -0.74 0.00 -15.73
N SER A 357 -0.21 -0.30 -16.94
CA SER A 357 0.17 0.73 -17.91
C SER A 357 -0.65 0.73 -19.19
N ASN A 358 -1.28 -0.38 -19.55
CA ASN A 358 -2.09 -0.53 -20.76
C ASN A 358 -3.52 -0.98 -20.43
N ALA A 359 -4.37 -1.14 -21.44
CA ALA A 359 -5.77 -1.53 -21.25
C ALA A 359 -5.91 -2.93 -20.63
N ALA A 360 -5.07 -3.89 -21.05
CA ALA A 360 -5.09 -5.26 -20.52
C ALA A 360 -4.69 -5.27 -19.02
N ASP A 361 -3.64 -4.53 -18.64
CA ASP A 361 -3.24 -4.40 -17.24
C ASP A 361 -4.36 -3.82 -16.38
N ARG A 362 -5.00 -2.75 -16.87
CA ARG A 362 -6.11 -2.12 -16.12
C ARG A 362 -7.31 -3.04 -15.99
N SER A 363 -7.63 -3.80 -17.04
CA SER A 363 -8.70 -4.80 -17.00
C SER A 363 -8.38 -5.93 -16.00
N ALA A 364 -7.15 -6.45 -16.03
CA ALA A 364 -6.70 -7.45 -15.07
C ALA A 364 -6.75 -6.94 -13.64
N ALA A 365 -6.23 -5.73 -13.38
CA ALA A 365 -6.27 -5.13 -12.05
C ALA A 365 -7.72 -4.89 -11.56
N ALA A 366 -8.63 -4.51 -12.46
CA ALA A 366 -10.05 -4.34 -12.12
C ALA A 366 -10.71 -5.68 -11.76
N GLN A 367 -10.41 -6.75 -12.52
CA GLN A 367 -10.91 -8.10 -12.20
C GLN A 367 -10.36 -8.58 -10.86
N ILE A 368 -9.04 -8.50 -10.65
CA ILE A 368 -8.41 -8.86 -9.37
C ILE A 368 -9.01 -8.08 -8.20
N THR A 369 -9.35 -6.80 -8.40
CA THR A 369 -10.02 -6.01 -7.36
C THR A 369 -11.42 -6.53 -7.05
N ALA A 370 -12.18 -6.93 -8.06
CA ALA A 370 -13.51 -7.54 -7.86
C ALA A 370 -13.40 -8.86 -7.10
N ASP A 371 -12.44 -9.71 -7.49
CA ASP A 371 -12.18 -11.00 -6.86
C ASP A 371 -11.65 -10.83 -5.43
N PHE A 372 -10.80 -9.85 -5.17
CA PHE A 372 -10.35 -9.49 -3.82
C PHE A 372 -11.52 -9.17 -2.89
N LYS A 373 -12.47 -8.34 -3.33
CA LYS A 373 -13.65 -7.98 -2.54
C LYS A 373 -14.58 -9.17 -2.32
N SER A 374 -14.91 -9.90 -3.37
CA SER A 374 -15.82 -11.06 -3.30
C SER A 374 -15.20 -12.25 -2.57
N GLY A 375 -13.87 -12.40 -2.63
CA GLY A 375 -13.08 -13.43 -1.95
C GLY A 375 -12.75 -13.10 -0.49
N GLY A 376 -13.44 -12.16 0.15
CA GLY A 376 -13.26 -11.83 1.57
C GLY A 376 -11.98 -11.06 1.87
N TYR A 377 -11.50 -10.27 0.92
CA TYR A 377 -10.30 -9.43 1.05
C TYR A 377 -9.01 -10.23 1.32
N SER A 378 -8.86 -11.37 0.63
CA SER A 378 -7.65 -12.21 0.72
C SER A 378 -6.48 -11.61 -0.06
N MET A 379 -5.47 -11.07 0.62
CA MET A 379 -4.25 -10.58 -0.03
C MET A 379 -3.46 -11.69 -0.71
N LYS A 380 -3.46 -12.92 -0.17
CA LYS A 380 -2.81 -14.06 -0.85
C LYS A 380 -3.41 -14.32 -2.23
N GLN A 381 -4.73 -14.16 -2.37
CA GLN A 381 -5.40 -14.28 -3.66
C GLN A 381 -4.92 -13.18 -4.62
N VAL A 382 -4.83 -11.93 -4.18
CA VAL A 382 -4.31 -10.81 -4.99
C VAL A 382 -2.88 -11.10 -5.48
N PHE A 383 -2.00 -11.57 -4.61
CA PHE A 383 -0.64 -11.96 -5.00
C PHE A 383 -0.62 -13.10 -6.01
N ALA A 384 -1.47 -14.13 -5.82
CA ALA A 384 -1.54 -15.30 -6.71
C ALA A 384 -2.06 -14.93 -8.10
N GLU A 385 -3.15 -14.17 -8.19
CA GLU A 385 -3.75 -13.73 -9.45
C GLU A 385 -2.83 -12.77 -10.22
N THR A 386 -2.21 -11.83 -9.50
CA THR A 386 -1.25 -10.92 -10.10
C THR A 386 -0.02 -11.66 -10.63
N ALA A 387 0.50 -12.65 -9.90
CA ALA A 387 1.64 -13.44 -10.32
C ALA A 387 1.30 -14.31 -11.55
N ALA A 388 0.10 -14.88 -11.59
CA ALA A 388 -0.41 -15.62 -12.74
C ALA A 388 -0.52 -14.71 -13.98
N TYR A 389 -1.04 -13.49 -13.82
CA TYR A 389 -1.10 -12.52 -14.91
C TYR A 389 0.28 -12.09 -15.42
N CYS A 390 1.24 -11.91 -14.52
CA CYS A 390 2.58 -11.39 -14.85
C CYS A 390 3.66 -12.47 -15.07
N MET A 391 3.31 -13.75 -15.09
CA MET A 391 4.30 -14.82 -15.34
C MET A 391 4.85 -14.76 -16.79
N GLY A 392 4.15 -14.12 -17.71
CA GLY A 392 4.46 -14.03 -19.14
C GLY A 392 3.83 -15.18 -19.93
N ASN A 393 3.53 -14.91 -21.17
CA ASN A 393 3.03 -15.88 -22.13
C ASN A 393 4.17 -16.49 -22.92
#